data_5374947e48c6efbb70d4c39238781789
#
_entry.id   5374947e48c6efbb70d4c39238781789
#
_cell.length_a   1.000
_cell.length_b   1.000
_cell.length_c   1.000
_cell.angle_alpha   90.00
_cell.angle_beta   90.00
_cell.angle_gamma   90.00
#
_symmetry.space_group_name_H-M   'P 1'
#
loop_
_entity.id
_entity.type
_entity.pdbx_description
1 polymer ?
#
loop_
_entity_poly.entity_id
_entity_poly.type
_entity_poly.pdbx_seq_one_letter_code
_entity_poly.pdbx_strand_id
1 'polypeptide(L)'
;MRKVAMALVLLTAGLAAGCGGGGGGDEDSDLSKQVQAACSGSAIDVTSKLPPSFPQIEEDKLVYTQESEVGPTQVVEGYFNGDVEEAHEEFQKELKASGYDILFDEVEAPNDSEISWKGEGRTGQVAMRNECGDSDKTYVHITNRPA
;
A
#
# COMPACT_ATOMS: atom_id res chain seq x y z
N MET A 1 -30.83 74.08 2.12
CA MET A 1 -29.79 73.86 1.16
C MET A 1 -28.47 73.56 1.89
N ARG A 2 -28.20 72.37 2.23
CA ARG A 2 -26.94 71.96 2.87
C ARG A 2 -26.41 70.72 2.17
N LYS A 3 -25.29 70.91 1.50
CA LYS A 3 -24.52 69.81 0.86
C LYS A 3 -23.68 69.12 1.96
N VAL A 4 -23.91 67.88 2.20
CA VAL A 4 -23.04 67.02 3.04
C VAL A 4 -22.23 66.13 2.12
N ALA A 5 -20.93 66.42 2.09
CA ALA A 5 -19.96 65.57 1.41
C ALA A 5 -19.60 64.43 2.35
N MET A 6 -19.83 63.21 1.88
CA MET A 6 -19.47 62.02 2.61
C MET A 6 -18.19 61.44 1.99
N ALA A 7 -17.11 61.53 2.78
CA ALA A 7 -15.82 60.99 2.39
C ALA A 7 -15.82 59.46 2.57
N LEU A 8 -15.54 58.74 1.48
CA LEU A 8 -15.39 57.30 1.47
C LEU A 8 -13.93 56.94 1.78
N VAL A 9 -13.69 56.38 2.95
CA VAL A 9 -12.41 55.85 3.33
C VAL A 9 -12.34 54.38 2.88
N LEU A 10 -11.52 54.09 1.88
CA LEU A 10 -11.19 52.74 1.43
C LEU A 10 -10.08 52.18 2.34
N LEU A 11 -10.44 51.32 3.27
CA LEU A 11 -9.48 50.47 3.98
C LEU A 11 -9.20 49.20 3.09
N THR A 12 -8.05 49.14 2.47
CA THR A 12 -7.50 47.95 1.87
C THR A 12 -6.82 47.11 2.94
N ALA A 13 -7.54 46.14 3.50
CA ALA A 13 -6.96 45.09 4.35
C ALA A 13 -6.32 44.03 3.42
N GLY A 14 -5.00 44.06 3.29
CA GLY A 14 -4.22 43.02 2.62
C GLY A 14 -4.23 41.76 3.47
N LEU A 15 -4.98 40.74 3.06
CA LEU A 15 -4.85 39.38 3.56
C LEU A 15 -3.70 38.70 2.81
N ALA A 16 -2.51 38.71 3.37
CA ALA A 16 -1.43 37.81 3.02
C ALA A 16 -1.81 36.41 3.54
N ALA A 17 -2.49 35.62 2.69
CA ALA A 17 -2.63 34.19 2.89
C ALA A 17 -1.27 33.55 2.62
N GLY A 18 -0.43 33.42 3.64
CA GLY A 18 0.74 32.57 3.63
C GLY A 18 0.29 31.12 3.61
N CYS A 19 0.22 30.48 2.43
CA CYS A 19 0.23 29.04 2.31
C CYS A 19 1.62 28.55 2.73
N GLY A 20 1.81 28.28 4.00
CA GLY A 20 2.92 27.49 4.52
C GLY A 20 2.67 26.03 4.18
N GLY A 21 3.05 25.62 2.98
CA GLY A 21 3.21 24.21 2.62
C GLY A 21 4.51 23.72 3.24
N GLY A 22 4.43 23.06 4.36
CA GLY A 22 5.58 22.43 5.00
C GLY A 22 5.09 21.21 5.77
N GLY A 23 5.25 20.02 5.22
CA GLY A 23 4.89 18.80 5.92
C GLY A 23 4.83 17.53 5.05
N GLY A 24 5.56 17.46 3.94
CA GLY A 24 5.58 16.26 3.09
C GLY A 24 6.87 15.42 3.17
N GLY A 25 7.81 15.74 4.06
CA GLY A 25 9.12 15.11 4.06
C GLY A 25 9.28 13.91 5.00
N ASP A 26 8.47 13.79 6.02
CA ASP A 26 8.70 12.75 7.05
C ASP A 26 7.94 11.46 6.74
N GLU A 27 6.75 11.52 6.16
CA GLU A 27 5.93 10.34 5.86
C GLU A 27 6.52 9.51 4.73
N ASP A 28 7.01 10.13 3.67
CA ASP A 28 7.67 9.44 2.55
C ASP A 28 8.97 8.74 3.00
N SER A 29 9.68 9.33 3.95
CA SER A 29 10.91 8.74 4.49
C SER A 29 10.64 7.50 5.34
N ASP A 30 9.53 7.47 6.08
CA ASP A 30 9.17 6.34 6.93
C ASP A 30 8.62 5.18 6.11
N LEU A 31 7.82 5.45 5.08
CA LEU A 31 7.35 4.43 4.14
C LEU A 31 8.53 3.76 3.41
N SER A 32 9.48 4.54 2.93
CA SER A 32 10.69 4.01 2.28
C SER A 32 11.51 3.12 3.21
N LYS A 33 11.64 3.46 4.49
CA LYS A 33 12.31 2.62 5.50
C LYS A 33 11.56 1.31 5.75
N GLN A 34 10.22 1.37 5.81
CA GLN A 34 9.38 0.20 6.00
C GLN A 34 9.53 -0.77 4.83
N VAL A 35 9.47 -0.28 3.59
CA VAL A 35 9.70 -1.07 2.38
C VAL A 35 11.10 -1.71 2.39
N GLN A 36 12.15 -0.94 2.69
CA GLN A 36 13.51 -1.46 2.75
C GLN A 36 13.67 -2.53 3.85
N ALA A 37 13.03 -2.34 5.00
CA ALA A 37 13.02 -3.33 6.06
C ALA A 37 12.28 -4.62 5.66
N ALA A 38 11.18 -4.50 4.93
CA ALA A 38 10.46 -5.65 4.38
C ALA A 38 11.32 -6.42 3.36
N CYS A 39 11.98 -5.71 2.44
CA CYS A 39 12.81 -6.31 1.39
C CYS A 39 14.10 -6.97 1.88
N SER A 40 14.55 -6.66 3.09
CA SER A 40 15.82 -7.15 3.66
C SER A 40 15.66 -7.92 4.98
N GLY A 41 14.44 -8.06 5.47
CA GLY A 41 14.13 -8.73 6.74
C GLY A 41 14.35 -10.23 6.70
N SER A 42 14.41 -10.84 7.88
CA SER A 42 14.42 -12.29 8.04
C SER A 42 13.02 -12.85 7.95
N ALA A 43 12.88 -14.07 7.42
CA ALA A 43 11.60 -14.75 7.32
C ALA A 43 10.89 -14.90 8.66
N ILE A 44 9.59 -14.68 8.66
CA ILE A 44 8.70 -14.88 9.83
C ILE A 44 7.51 -15.76 9.45
N ASP A 45 6.90 -16.41 10.44
CA ASP A 45 5.66 -17.16 10.28
C ASP A 45 4.45 -16.21 10.37
N VAL A 46 3.64 -16.15 9.33
CA VAL A 46 2.44 -15.31 9.22
C VAL A 46 1.14 -16.12 9.16
N THR A 47 1.18 -17.42 9.43
CA THR A 47 0.00 -18.31 9.30
C THR A 47 -1.18 -17.87 10.16
N SER A 48 -0.96 -17.18 11.28
CA SER A 48 -2.01 -16.62 12.13
C SER A 48 -2.62 -15.30 11.61
N LYS A 49 -2.01 -14.68 10.60
CA LYS A 49 -2.41 -13.37 10.07
C LYS A 49 -3.15 -13.46 8.74
N LEU A 50 -3.05 -14.57 8.06
CA LEU A 50 -3.72 -14.85 6.79
C LEU A 50 -4.81 -15.91 6.99
N PRO A 51 -5.82 -15.97 6.10
CA PRO A 51 -6.81 -17.06 6.13
C PRO A 51 -6.13 -18.43 6.00
N PRO A 52 -6.67 -19.50 6.63
CA PRO A 52 -6.03 -20.83 6.60
C PRO A 52 -5.79 -21.39 5.21
N SER A 53 -6.65 -21.07 4.23
CA SER A 53 -6.50 -21.49 2.82
C SER A 53 -5.82 -20.44 1.95
N PHE A 54 -5.28 -19.36 2.54
CA PHE A 54 -4.56 -18.36 1.76
C PHE A 54 -3.39 -19.01 1.02
N PRO A 55 -3.10 -18.60 -0.23
CA PRO A 55 -2.06 -19.23 -1.05
C PRO A 55 -0.74 -19.45 -0.33
N GLN A 56 -0.24 -20.67 -0.43
CA GLN A 56 1.07 -21.07 0.06
C GLN A 56 2.05 -21.05 -1.11
N ILE A 57 2.60 -19.88 -1.40
CA ILE A 57 3.69 -19.74 -2.38
C ILE A 57 4.97 -20.27 -1.75
N GLU A 58 5.83 -20.92 -2.57
CA GLU A 58 7.07 -21.52 -2.11
C GLU A 58 7.96 -20.51 -1.36
N GLU A 59 8.56 -20.93 -0.24
CA GLU A 59 9.35 -20.04 0.65
C GLU A 59 10.59 -19.45 -0.01
N ASP A 60 11.09 -20.07 -1.07
CA ASP A 60 12.20 -19.55 -1.88
C ASP A 60 11.73 -18.45 -2.86
N LYS A 61 10.44 -18.40 -3.18
CA LYS A 61 9.83 -17.36 -3.99
C LYS A 61 9.26 -16.20 -3.17
N LEU A 62 8.50 -16.49 -2.12
CA LEU A 62 7.84 -15.47 -1.29
C LEU A 62 8.32 -15.56 0.16
N VAL A 63 8.92 -14.49 0.64
CA VAL A 63 9.44 -14.36 2.00
C VAL A 63 8.66 -13.28 2.74
N TYR A 64 7.95 -13.65 3.78
CA TYR A 64 7.31 -12.71 4.70
C TYR A 64 8.29 -12.27 5.78
N THR A 65 8.38 -10.99 6.04
CA THR A 65 9.39 -10.41 6.94
C THR A 65 8.82 -9.48 8.00
N GLN A 66 7.61 -8.99 7.81
CA GLN A 66 6.94 -8.10 8.76
C GLN A 66 5.46 -8.42 8.87
N GLU A 67 4.89 -8.14 10.04
CA GLU A 67 3.44 -8.18 10.27
C GLU A 67 3.03 -6.98 11.14
N SER A 68 1.82 -6.49 10.92
CA SER A 68 1.21 -5.44 11.73
C SER A 68 -0.31 -5.58 11.74
N GLU A 69 -0.96 -4.77 12.56
CA GLU A 69 -2.41 -4.76 12.69
C GLU A 69 -2.91 -3.32 12.81
N VAL A 70 -3.91 -2.97 11.99
CA VAL A 70 -4.55 -1.66 12.01
C VAL A 70 -6.06 -1.85 12.15
N GLY A 71 -6.57 -1.71 13.36
CA GLY A 71 -7.95 -2.04 13.67
C GLY A 71 -8.24 -3.51 13.38
N PRO A 72 -9.28 -3.85 12.57
CA PRO A 72 -9.59 -5.22 12.20
C PRO A 72 -8.75 -5.76 11.04
N THR A 73 -7.87 -4.94 10.48
CA THR A 73 -7.05 -5.29 9.31
C THR A 73 -5.72 -5.86 9.76
N GLN A 74 -5.43 -7.07 9.34
CA GLN A 74 -4.11 -7.67 9.42
C GLN A 74 -3.30 -7.25 8.20
N VAL A 75 -2.04 -6.92 8.41
CA VAL A 75 -1.10 -6.54 7.35
C VAL A 75 0.11 -7.46 7.42
N VAL A 76 0.49 -8.00 6.28
CA VAL A 76 1.68 -8.84 6.13
C VAL A 76 2.53 -8.27 5.00
N GLU A 77 3.82 -8.14 5.23
CA GLU A 77 4.75 -7.57 4.26
C GLU A 77 5.97 -8.48 4.09
N GLY A 78 6.57 -8.37 2.92
CA GLY A 78 7.75 -9.13 2.57
C GLY A 78 8.21 -8.85 1.14
N TYR A 79 8.85 -9.82 0.53
CA TYR A 79 9.30 -9.70 -0.84
C TYR A 79 9.11 -11.01 -1.61
N PHE A 80 8.89 -10.88 -2.90
CA PHE A 80 8.90 -11.96 -3.87
C PHE A 80 10.23 -11.94 -4.64
N ASN A 81 10.88 -13.09 -4.78
CA ASN A 81 12.08 -13.25 -5.59
C ASN A 81 11.66 -13.38 -7.07
N GLY A 82 11.63 -12.28 -7.77
CA GLY A 82 11.17 -12.12 -9.14
C GLY A 82 10.66 -10.70 -9.38
N ASP A 83 10.30 -10.39 -10.61
CA ASP A 83 9.74 -9.10 -10.96
C ASP A 83 8.24 -8.98 -10.63
N VAL A 84 7.68 -7.78 -10.83
CA VAL A 84 6.27 -7.48 -10.51
C VAL A 84 5.30 -8.35 -11.31
N GLU A 85 5.60 -8.62 -12.57
CA GLU A 85 4.74 -9.42 -13.45
C GLU A 85 4.73 -10.90 -13.02
N GLU A 86 5.89 -11.46 -12.70
CA GLU A 86 6.02 -12.83 -12.18
C GLU A 86 5.30 -12.97 -10.82
N ALA A 87 5.48 -12.01 -9.92
CA ALA A 87 4.78 -11.99 -8.63
C ALA A 87 3.26 -11.95 -8.82
N HIS A 88 2.78 -11.09 -9.72
CA HIS A 88 1.36 -10.96 -10.02
C HIS A 88 0.77 -12.27 -10.56
N GLU A 89 1.39 -12.87 -11.56
CA GLU A 89 0.93 -14.12 -12.15
C GLU A 89 0.85 -15.25 -11.13
N GLU A 90 1.85 -15.37 -10.25
CA GLU A 90 1.87 -16.37 -9.19
C GLU A 90 0.73 -16.15 -8.19
N PHE A 91 0.56 -14.93 -7.67
CA PHE A 91 -0.54 -14.63 -6.74
C PHE A 91 -1.91 -14.82 -7.37
N GLN A 92 -2.12 -14.36 -8.60
CA GLN A 92 -3.38 -14.53 -9.31
C GLN A 92 -3.75 -16.02 -9.50
N LYS A 93 -2.78 -16.82 -9.93
CA LYS A 93 -2.94 -18.27 -10.13
C LYS A 93 -3.28 -18.97 -8.81
N GLU A 94 -2.51 -18.70 -7.76
CA GLU A 94 -2.64 -19.38 -6.48
C GLU A 94 -3.89 -18.94 -5.71
N LEU A 95 -4.31 -17.66 -5.77
CA LEU A 95 -5.59 -17.20 -5.23
C LEU A 95 -6.78 -17.91 -5.88
N LYS A 96 -6.80 -18.00 -7.21
CA LYS A 96 -7.85 -18.74 -7.95
C LYS A 96 -7.85 -20.22 -7.61
N ALA A 97 -6.68 -20.85 -7.54
CA ALA A 97 -6.53 -22.26 -7.18
C ALA A 97 -7.01 -22.57 -5.75
N SER A 98 -6.84 -21.61 -4.83
CA SER A 98 -7.30 -21.70 -3.44
C SER A 98 -8.77 -21.33 -3.24
N GLY A 99 -9.50 -21.00 -4.32
CA GLY A 99 -10.94 -20.74 -4.30
C GLY A 99 -11.33 -19.31 -3.88
N TYR A 100 -10.40 -18.36 -3.99
CA TYR A 100 -10.70 -16.94 -3.77
C TYR A 100 -11.27 -16.29 -5.02
N ASP A 101 -12.25 -15.41 -4.84
CA ASP A 101 -12.77 -14.55 -5.89
C ASP A 101 -11.84 -13.35 -6.07
N ILE A 102 -11.40 -13.11 -7.30
CA ILE A 102 -10.67 -11.90 -7.68
C ILE A 102 -11.70 -10.79 -7.95
N LEU A 103 -11.66 -9.70 -7.18
CA LEU A 103 -12.57 -8.57 -7.29
C LEU A 103 -12.01 -7.46 -8.18
N PHE A 104 -10.69 -7.32 -8.18
CA PHE A 104 -9.94 -6.34 -8.95
C PHE A 104 -8.57 -6.92 -9.28
N ASP A 105 -8.05 -6.60 -10.46
CA ASP A 105 -6.84 -7.19 -11.02
C ASP A 105 -6.22 -6.21 -12.01
N GLU A 106 -5.06 -5.64 -11.66
CA GLU A 106 -4.37 -4.65 -12.47
C GLU A 106 -2.86 -4.86 -12.41
N VAL A 107 -2.21 -4.71 -13.57
CA VAL A 107 -0.76 -4.76 -13.72
C VAL A 107 -0.27 -3.51 -14.43
N GLU A 108 0.60 -2.75 -13.79
CA GLU A 108 1.33 -1.61 -14.36
C GLU A 108 2.83 -1.91 -14.40
N ALA A 109 3.18 -2.99 -15.09
CA ALA A 109 4.58 -3.43 -15.19
C ALA A 109 5.47 -2.34 -15.83
N PRO A 110 6.71 -2.18 -15.37
CA PRO A 110 7.39 -2.98 -14.35
C PRO A 110 7.23 -2.44 -12.92
N ASN A 111 6.39 -1.44 -12.68
CA ASN A 111 6.42 -0.65 -11.46
C ASN A 111 5.56 -1.24 -10.34
N ASP A 112 4.31 -1.54 -10.64
CA ASP A 112 3.38 -2.05 -9.64
C ASP A 112 2.29 -2.96 -10.21
N SER A 113 1.59 -3.63 -9.32
CA SER A 113 0.45 -4.48 -9.61
C SER A 113 -0.40 -4.64 -8.35
N GLU A 114 -1.69 -4.89 -8.55
CA GLU A 114 -2.66 -5.00 -7.47
C GLU A 114 -3.71 -6.07 -7.75
N ILE A 115 -3.99 -6.91 -6.75
CA ILE A 115 -5.07 -7.89 -6.77
C ILE A 115 -5.93 -7.70 -5.52
N SER A 116 -7.21 -7.36 -5.69
CA SER A 116 -8.17 -7.41 -4.60
C SER A 116 -8.92 -8.73 -4.62
N TRP A 117 -9.08 -9.34 -3.45
CA TRP A 117 -9.63 -10.69 -3.32
C TRP A 117 -10.68 -10.79 -2.21
N LYS A 118 -11.52 -11.84 -2.29
CA LYS A 118 -12.50 -12.21 -1.29
C LYS A 118 -12.61 -13.74 -1.18
N GLY A 119 -12.66 -14.24 0.04
CA GLY A 119 -12.84 -15.67 0.34
C GLY A 119 -12.86 -15.92 1.83
N GLU A 120 -13.41 -17.05 2.28
CA GLU A 120 -13.47 -17.47 3.69
C GLU A 120 -14.02 -16.42 4.67
N GLY A 121 -14.99 -15.59 4.23
CA GLY A 121 -15.56 -14.51 5.04
C GLY A 121 -14.59 -13.33 5.24
N ARG A 122 -13.56 -13.25 4.44
CA ARG A 122 -12.55 -12.20 4.47
C ARG A 122 -12.39 -11.54 3.11
N THR A 123 -11.83 -10.35 3.12
CA THR A 123 -11.45 -9.61 1.92
C THR A 123 -10.11 -8.94 2.15
N GLY A 124 -9.39 -8.70 1.09
CA GLY A 124 -8.06 -8.07 1.17
C GLY A 124 -7.51 -7.70 -0.18
N GLN A 125 -6.25 -7.35 -0.16
CA GLN A 125 -5.51 -6.89 -1.31
C GLN A 125 -4.08 -7.42 -1.24
N VAL A 126 -3.53 -7.76 -2.39
CA VAL A 126 -2.09 -7.97 -2.58
C VAL A 126 -1.60 -6.83 -3.47
N ALA A 127 -0.74 -5.98 -2.95
CA ALA A 127 -0.03 -4.96 -3.72
C ALA A 127 1.44 -5.41 -3.90
N MET A 128 1.93 -5.33 -5.11
CA MET A 128 3.27 -5.74 -5.51
C MET A 128 3.96 -4.56 -6.18
N ARG A 129 5.18 -4.19 -5.72
CA ARG A 129 5.86 -2.97 -6.18
C ARG A 129 7.35 -3.18 -6.38
N ASN A 130 7.89 -2.56 -7.42
CA ASN A 130 9.32 -2.53 -7.69
C ASN A 130 10.02 -1.48 -6.82
N GLU A 131 10.02 -1.69 -5.50
CA GLU A 131 10.54 -0.72 -4.52
C GLU A 131 11.67 -1.29 -3.64
N CYS A 132 12.05 -2.56 -3.82
CA CYS A 132 13.13 -3.17 -3.04
C CYS A 132 14.53 -2.61 -3.38
N GLY A 133 14.68 -1.87 -4.48
CA GLY A 133 15.98 -1.37 -4.94
C GLY A 133 16.85 -2.45 -5.60
N ASP A 134 16.32 -3.66 -5.74
CA ASP A 134 16.93 -4.80 -6.43
C ASP A 134 15.94 -5.24 -7.53
N SER A 135 16.40 -5.34 -8.77
CA SER A 135 15.55 -5.69 -9.93
C SER A 135 14.94 -7.08 -9.85
N ASP A 136 15.56 -7.96 -9.05
CA ASP A 136 15.15 -9.35 -8.90
C ASP A 136 14.27 -9.57 -7.65
N LYS A 137 13.80 -8.48 -7.02
CA LYS A 137 12.91 -8.52 -5.88
C LYS A 137 11.76 -7.54 -6.00
N THR A 138 10.57 -8.04 -5.75
CA THR A 138 9.33 -7.26 -5.69
C THR A 138 8.86 -7.15 -4.26
N TYR A 139 8.64 -5.92 -3.76
CA TYR A 139 7.98 -5.69 -2.47
C TYR A 139 6.54 -6.18 -2.53
N VAL A 140 6.11 -6.90 -1.50
CA VAL A 140 4.75 -7.45 -1.38
C VAL A 140 4.11 -6.94 -0.09
N HIS A 141 2.90 -6.38 -0.23
CA HIS A 141 2.07 -5.90 0.87
C HIS A 141 0.68 -6.55 0.78
N ILE A 142 0.32 -7.32 1.79
CA ILE A 142 -0.96 -8.04 1.84
C ILE A 142 -1.80 -7.49 2.98
N THR A 143 -3.01 -7.08 2.67
CA THR A 143 -4.03 -6.75 3.68
C THR A 143 -5.08 -7.84 3.75
N ASN A 144 -5.67 -8.02 4.93
CA ASN A 144 -6.68 -9.02 5.20
C ASN A 144 -7.58 -8.57 6.35
N ARG A 145 -8.90 -8.48 6.11
CA ARG A 145 -9.90 -8.04 7.08
C ARG A 145 -11.19 -8.84 6.96
N PRO A 146 -12.06 -8.86 7.96
CA PRO A 146 -13.42 -9.40 7.80
C PRO A 146 -14.16 -8.77 6.63
N ALA A 147 -14.91 -9.57 5.85
CA ALA A 147 -15.67 -9.12 4.68
C ALA A 147 -16.98 -8.42 5.08
#